data_6856d9bd4cb6181c560ecb91a3f28586
#
_entry.id   6856d9bd4cb6181c560ecb91a3f28586
#
_cell.length_a   1.000
_cell.length_b   1.000
_cell.length_c   1.000
_cell.angle_alpha   90.00
_cell.angle_beta   90.00
_cell.angle_gamma   90.00
#
_symmetry.space_group_name_H-M   'P 1'
#
loop_
_entity.id
_entity.type
_entity.pdbx_description
1 polymer ?
#
loop_
_entity_poly.entity_id
_entity_poly.type
_entity_poly.pdbx_seq_one_letter_code
_entity_poly.pdbx_strand_id
1 'polypeptide(L)'
;MFKKLIIAVAMVYAMPAVSGPVINVGSLNEYMQSGKNTLAKRIHNTGDATAYVRINIHEMVFDAQGQAVEKNLDATALVNGQGTGLISTPPRLIIPAGVMQTNRLVFTGSREKEKYYRVRYIPVVPESTKEFGISGADAKKYQDQINAGVTVMSGYGTIVTVQPDNVRFDTRISGSGNQLSVTNHGNASVVIDGLKSCDRSLTHCDNAVIVQLRPGKTLQRTATPDRVWQYTLIEGDRKKNLSSSK
;
A
#
# COMPACT_ATOMS: atom_id res chain seq x y z
N MET A 1 -15.22 14.19 70.97
CA MET A 1 -15.66 13.12 70.05
C MET A 1 -15.12 13.40 68.66
N PHE A 2 -13.92 12.81 68.32
CA PHE A 2 -13.29 12.97 67.04
C PHE A 2 -13.77 11.83 66.08
N LYS A 3 -14.58 12.14 65.07
CA LYS A 3 -14.93 11.20 64.03
C LYS A 3 -13.75 11.08 63.08
N LYS A 4 -13.08 9.94 63.06
CA LYS A 4 -12.06 9.58 62.07
C LYS A 4 -12.73 9.26 60.74
N LEU A 5 -12.58 10.15 59.75
CA LEU A 5 -12.98 9.93 58.38
C LEU A 5 -11.92 9.13 57.69
N ILE A 6 -12.18 7.83 57.45
CA ILE A 6 -11.26 6.96 56.66
C ILE A 6 -11.62 7.18 55.21
N ILE A 7 -10.74 7.91 54.47
CA ILE A 7 -10.83 8.05 53.02
C ILE A 7 -10.13 6.81 52.42
N ALA A 8 -10.92 5.86 51.93
CA ALA A 8 -10.44 4.74 51.13
C ALA A 8 -10.07 5.25 49.71
N VAL A 9 -8.78 5.43 49.43
CA VAL A 9 -8.28 5.71 48.07
C VAL A 9 -8.33 4.41 47.30
N ALA A 10 -9.36 4.23 46.46
CA ALA A 10 -9.41 3.15 45.49
C ALA A 10 -8.39 3.44 44.38
N MET A 11 -7.22 2.80 44.41
CA MET A 11 -6.29 2.78 43.28
C MET A 11 -6.94 2.00 42.15
N VAL A 12 -7.44 2.68 41.14
CA VAL A 12 -7.85 2.08 39.89
C VAL A 12 -6.56 1.71 39.12
N TYR A 13 -6.18 0.45 39.18
CA TYR A 13 -5.14 -0.09 38.32
C TYR A 13 -5.71 -0.08 36.89
N ALA A 14 -5.30 0.90 36.08
CA ALA A 14 -5.52 0.86 34.64
C ALA A 14 -4.67 -0.31 34.08
N MET A 15 -5.32 -1.44 33.79
CA MET A 15 -4.65 -2.52 33.06
C MET A 15 -4.30 -1.98 31.68
N PRO A 16 -3.03 -2.15 31.21
CA PRO A 16 -2.68 -1.79 29.86
C PRO A 16 -3.55 -2.59 28.90
N ALA A 17 -4.29 -1.91 28.04
CA ALA A 17 -5.04 -2.57 26.98
C ALA A 17 -4.02 -3.14 25.99
N VAL A 18 -3.89 -4.47 25.92
CA VAL A 18 -3.05 -5.14 24.92
C VAL A 18 -3.73 -4.95 23.57
N SER A 19 -3.09 -4.21 22.67
CA SER A 19 -3.68 -3.87 21.37
C SER A 19 -3.39 -4.93 20.30
N GLY A 20 -2.48 -5.85 20.56
CA GLY A 20 -2.04 -6.88 19.62
C GLY A 20 -1.06 -6.35 18.55
N PRO A 21 -0.81 -7.14 17.49
CA PRO A 21 0.09 -6.74 16.42
C PRO A 21 -0.58 -5.70 15.50
N VAL A 22 0.13 -4.60 15.22
CA VAL A 22 -0.31 -3.53 14.31
C VAL A 22 0.79 -3.29 13.29
N ILE A 23 0.57 -3.70 12.03
CA ILE A 23 1.57 -3.50 10.98
C ILE A 23 1.35 -2.19 10.24
N ASN A 24 2.46 -1.57 9.83
CA ASN A 24 2.50 -0.43 8.92
C ASN A 24 3.38 -0.81 7.72
N VAL A 25 2.81 -0.75 6.53
CA VAL A 25 3.48 -1.14 5.28
C VAL A 25 3.99 0.07 4.47
N GLY A 26 3.85 1.29 4.98
CA GLY A 26 4.23 2.52 4.28
C GLY A 26 3.37 2.79 3.04
N SER A 27 3.98 3.15 1.93
CA SER A 27 3.27 3.46 0.67
C SER A 27 2.42 2.29 0.18
N LEU A 28 1.19 2.59 -0.25
CA LEU A 28 0.27 1.59 -0.82
C LEU A 28 0.46 1.39 -2.34
N ASN A 29 1.14 2.34 -3.01
CA ASN A 29 1.49 2.23 -4.43
C ASN A 29 2.99 2.39 -4.57
N GLU A 30 3.62 1.45 -5.23
CA GLU A 30 5.06 1.44 -5.48
C GLU A 30 5.37 1.09 -6.93
N TYR A 31 6.49 1.59 -7.40
CA TYR A 31 6.94 1.42 -8.77
C TYR A 31 8.28 0.71 -8.79
N MET A 32 8.33 -0.44 -9.45
CA MET A 32 9.57 -1.09 -9.80
C MET A 32 10.01 -0.55 -11.16
N GLN A 33 10.97 0.38 -11.13
CA GLN A 33 11.44 1.09 -12.31
C GLN A 33 12.11 0.14 -13.32
N SER A 34 12.16 0.57 -14.58
CA SER A 34 12.91 -0.08 -15.62
C SER A 34 14.35 -0.36 -15.17
N GLY A 35 14.88 -1.54 -15.53
CA GLY A 35 16.24 -1.98 -15.15
C GLY A 35 16.38 -2.45 -13.69
N LYS A 36 15.35 -2.34 -12.85
CA LYS A 36 15.37 -2.84 -11.47
C LYS A 36 14.44 -4.04 -11.32
N ASN A 37 14.98 -5.17 -10.89
CA ASN A 37 14.20 -6.41 -10.69
C ASN A 37 13.86 -6.66 -9.22
N THR A 38 14.21 -5.74 -8.32
CA THR A 38 13.93 -5.88 -6.89
C THR A 38 13.40 -4.60 -6.30
N LEU A 39 12.49 -4.76 -5.34
CA LEU A 39 11.93 -3.68 -4.52
C LEU A 39 11.98 -4.10 -3.05
N ALA A 40 12.57 -3.28 -2.19
CA ALA A 40 12.61 -3.50 -0.76
C ALA A 40 11.42 -2.81 -0.08
N LYS A 41 10.54 -3.60 0.54
CA LYS A 41 9.37 -3.14 1.30
C LYS A 41 9.64 -3.25 2.79
N ARG A 42 9.60 -2.16 3.51
CA ARG A 42 9.75 -2.14 4.97
C ARG A 42 8.38 -2.25 5.62
N ILE A 43 8.26 -3.20 6.55
CA ILE A 43 7.05 -3.42 7.34
C ILE A 43 7.41 -3.20 8.81
N HIS A 44 6.74 -2.28 9.46
CA HIS A 44 6.94 -1.94 10.86
C HIS A 44 5.78 -2.46 11.69
N ASN A 45 6.06 -3.17 12.77
CA ASN A 45 5.05 -3.56 13.74
C ASN A 45 5.03 -2.51 14.86
N THR A 46 4.02 -1.66 14.87
CA THR A 46 3.81 -0.61 15.88
C THR A 46 2.96 -1.07 17.06
N GLY A 47 2.48 -2.32 17.03
CA GLY A 47 1.73 -2.93 18.12
C GLY A 47 2.62 -3.44 19.26
N ASP A 48 2.00 -4.04 20.25
CA ASP A 48 2.62 -4.55 21.48
C ASP A 48 2.82 -6.08 21.48
N ALA A 49 2.34 -6.78 20.45
CA ALA A 49 2.56 -8.21 20.25
C ALA A 49 3.32 -8.49 18.96
N THR A 50 3.99 -9.63 18.85
CA THR A 50 4.67 -10.08 17.63
C THR A 50 3.66 -10.22 16.48
N ALA A 51 3.96 -9.66 15.31
CA ALA A 51 3.19 -9.85 14.10
C ALA A 51 3.73 -11.02 13.28
N TYR A 52 2.91 -12.04 13.08
CA TYR A 52 3.14 -13.09 12.10
C TYR A 52 2.43 -12.72 10.82
N VAL A 53 3.19 -12.41 9.75
CA VAL A 53 2.64 -11.82 8.54
C VAL A 53 2.81 -12.77 7.36
N ARG A 54 1.69 -13.15 6.74
CA ARG A 54 1.65 -13.89 5.46
C ARG A 54 1.62 -12.90 4.32
N ILE A 55 2.39 -13.17 3.25
CA ILE A 55 2.46 -12.32 2.08
C ILE A 55 1.87 -13.06 0.88
N ASN A 56 0.78 -12.54 0.32
CA ASN A 56 0.12 -13.09 -0.85
C ASN A 56 0.25 -12.13 -2.03
N ILE A 57 0.60 -12.66 -3.21
CA ILE A 57 0.78 -11.87 -4.43
C ILE A 57 -0.12 -12.42 -5.53
N HIS A 58 -0.85 -11.50 -6.20
CA HIS A 58 -1.68 -11.79 -7.36
C HIS A 58 -1.34 -10.80 -8.48
N GLU A 59 -1.31 -11.26 -9.72
CA GLU A 59 -1.25 -10.36 -10.86
C GLU A 59 -2.62 -9.70 -11.05
N MET A 60 -2.62 -8.38 -11.26
CA MET A 60 -3.81 -7.62 -11.58
C MET A 60 -3.87 -7.38 -13.08
N VAL A 61 -4.85 -7.96 -13.73
CA VAL A 61 -5.19 -7.65 -15.12
C VAL A 61 -6.46 -6.81 -15.15
N PHE A 62 -6.60 -5.97 -16.17
CA PHE A 62 -7.75 -5.10 -16.29
C PHE A 62 -8.59 -5.51 -17.49
N ASP A 63 -9.89 -5.68 -17.28
CA ASP A 63 -10.84 -5.97 -18.34
C ASP A 63 -11.11 -4.74 -19.24
N ALA A 64 -11.98 -4.91 -20.23
CA ALA A 64 -12.35 -3.83 -21.15
C ALA A 64 -13.02 -2.63 -20.46
N GLN A 65 -13.69 -2.86 -19.33
CA GLN A 65 -14.33 -1.84 -18.50
C GLN A 65 -13.34 -1.17 -17.54
N GLY A 66 -12.10 -1.69 -17.48
CA GLY A 66 -11.04 -1.18 -16.61
C GLY A 66 -11.12 -1.70 -15.17
N GLN A 67 -11.96 -2.72 -14.90
CA GLN A 67 -12.04 -3.40 -13.62
C GLN A 67 -10.83 -4.30 -13.43
N ALA A 68 -10.28 -4.31 -12.21
CA ALA A 68 -9.16 -5.17 -11.87
C ALA A 68 -9.64 -6.61 -11.59
N VAL A 69 -9.06 -7.55 -12.30
CA VAL A 69 -9.24 -8.99 -12.04
C VAL A 69 -7.91 -9.54 -11.53
N GLU A 70 -7.94 -10.23 -10.41
CA GLU A 70 -6.75 -10.84 -9.80
C GLU A 70 -6.56 -12.26 -10.32
N LYS A 71 -5.33 -12.58 -10.74
CA LYS A 71 -4.92 -13.91 -11.18
C LYS A 71 -3.87 -14.48 -10.25
N ASN A 72 -4.00 -15.76 -9.93
CA ASN A 72 -2.99 -16.48 -9.18
C ASN A 72 -1.72 -16.61 -10.02
N LEU A 73 -0.57 -16.53 -9.34
CA LEU A 73 0.74 -16.79 -9.92
C LEU A 73 1.12 -18.25 -9.67
N ASP A 74 1.79 -18.89 -10.64
CA ASP A 74 2.44 -20.17 -10.40
C ASP A 74 3.76 -19.93 -9.65
N ALA A 75 3.69 -19.97 -8.32
CA ALA A 75 4.84 -19.74 -7.46
C ALA A 75 5.97 -20.75 -7.71
N THR A 76 5.65 -22.01 -8.07
CA THR A 76 6.65 -23.05 -8.34
C THR A 76 7.41 -22.73 -9.62
N ALA A 77 6.71 -22.39 -10.71
CA ALA A 77 7.35 -21.98 -11.95
C ALA A 77 8.22 -20.73 -11.76
N LEU A 78 7.73 -19.74 -11.01
CA LEU A 78 8.49 -18.51 -10.77
C LEU A 78 9.78 -18.74 -9.97
N VAL A 79 9.75 -19.57 -8.92
CA VAL A 79 10.94 -19.92 -8.13
C VAL A 79 11.96 -20.68 -8.96
N ASN A 80 11.51 -21.50 -9.92
CA ASN A 80 12.37 -22.22 -10.85
C ASN A 80 12.85 -21.36 -12.03
N GLY A 81 12.59 -20.03 -12.02
CA GLY A 81 12.98 -19.12 -13.09
C GLY A 81 12.15 -19.24 -14.37
N GLN A 82 11.00 -19.90 -14.30
CA GLN A 82 10.08 -20.08 -15.40
C GLN A 82 8.89 -19.12 -15.26
N GLY A 83 8.47 -18.53 -16.38
CA GLY A 83 7.33 -17.60 -16.38
C GLY A 83 7.66 -16.16 -15.99
N THR A 84 6.61 -15.35 -15.87
CA THR A 84 6.70 -13.92 -15.55
C THR A 84 5.84 -13.62 -14.33
N GLY A 85 6.42 -12.97 -13.32
CA GLY A 85 5.68 -12.63 -12.11
C GLY A 85 6.52 -11.98 -11.03
N LEU A 86 5.87 -11.69 -9.91
CA LEU A 86 6.45 -11.09 -8.72
C LEU A 86 6.52 -12.13 -7.59
N ILE A 87 7.67 -12.27 -6.96
CA ILE A 87 7.91 -13.17 -5.82
C ILE A 87 8.25 -12.34 -4.59
N SER A 88 7.82 -12.84 -3.42
CA SER A 88 8.18 -12.29 -2.11
C SER A 88 9.27 -13.13 -1.46
N THR A 89 10.33 -12.51 -0.96
CA THR A 89 11.37 -13.18 -0.21
C THR A 89 11.74 -12.40 1.06
N PRO A 90 11.51 -12.96 2.24
CA PRO A 90 10.79 -14.21 2.50
C PRO A 90 9.26 -14.06 2.25
N PRO A 91 8.51 -15.16 2.03
CA PRO A 91 7.05 -15.12 1.83
C PRO A 91 6.26 -14.92 3.13
N ARG A 92 6.94 -14.96 4.26
CA ARG A 92 6.39 -14.76 5.61
C ARG A 92 7.35 -13.96 6.46
N LEU A 93 6.82 -13.15 7.38
CA LEU A 93 7.62 -12.36 8.31
C LEU A 93 7.17 -12.63 9.74
N ILE A 94 8.14 -12.64 10.65
CA ILE A 94 7.90 -12.61 12.10
C ILE A 94 8.49 -11.28 12.56
N ILE A 95 7.64 -10.34 12.97
CA ILE A 95 8.04 -8.98 13.28
C ILE A 95 7.72 -8.72 14.77
N PRO A 96 8.71 -8.74 15.67
CA PRO A 96 8.49 -8.41 17.08
C PRO A 96 7.87 -7.03 17.25
N ALA A 97 7.26 -6.78 18.41
CA ALA A 97 6.71 -5.48 18.77
C ALA A 97 7.77 -4.37 18.65
N GLY A 98 7.40 -3.23 18.03
CA GLY A 98 8.28 -2.09 17.83
C GLY A 98 9.38 -2.30 16.78
N VAL A 99 9.47 -3.45 16.12
CA VAL A 99 10.54 -3.79 15.18
C VAL A 99 10.08 -3.58 13.74
N MET A 100 11.03 -3.26 12.86
CA MET A 100 10.85 -3.17 11.41
C MET A 100 11.57 -4.33 10.72
N GLN A 101 10.91 -4.96 9.76
CA GLN A 101 11.53 -5.94 8.88
C GLN A 101 11.38 -5.56 7.40
N THR A 102 12.33 -6.00 6.59
CA THR A 102 12.31 -5.76 5.14
C THR A 102 11.89 -7.04 4.42
N ASN A 103 10.85 -6.91 3.62
CA ASN A 103 10.45 -7.86 2.60
C ASN A 103 11.03 -7.44 1.25
N ARG A 104 11.63 -8.35 0.51
CA ARG A 104 12.12 -8.10 -0.84
C ARG A 104 11.15 -8.70 -1.84
N LEU A 105 10.65 -7.87 -2.73
CA LEU A 105 9.87 -8.27 -3.88
C LEU A 105 10.81 -8.39 -5.07
N VAL A 106 10.78 -9.53 -5.75
CA VAL A 106 11.64 -9.84 -6.89
C VAL A 106 10.78 -10.12 -8.09
N PHE A 107 10.98 -9.38 -9.16
CA PHE A 107 10.31 -9.60 -10.43
C PHE A 107 11.18 -10.47 -11.35
N THR A 108 10.54 -11.43 -12.01
CA THR A 108 11.17 -12.30 -13.03
C THR A 108 10.34 -12.31 -14.31
N GLY A 109 10.99 -12.54 -15.45
CA GLY A 109 10.37 -12.64 -16.76
C GLY A 109 10.35 -11.34 -17.57
N SER A 110 9.55 -11.33 -18.65
CA SER A 110 9.52 -10.25 -19.64
C SER A 110 8.81 -8.99 -19.15
N ARG A 111 9.35 -7.82 -19.52
CA ARG A 111 8.83 -6.48 -19.25
C ARG A 111 8.44 -5.73 -20.54
N GLU A 112 7.85 -6.42 -21.50
CA GLU A 112 7.38 -5.78 -22.73
C GLU A 112 6.29 -4.74 -22.47
N LYS A 113 5.46 -5.00 -21.44
CA LYS A 113 4.35 -4.13 -21.01
C LYS A 113 4.39 -3.92 -19.51
N GLU A 114 3.84 -2.81 -19.07
CA GLU A 114 3.63 -2.55 -17.65
C GLU A 114 2.73 -3.62 -17.02
N LYS A 115 3.14 -4.11 -15.84
CA LYS A 115 2.42 -5.14 -15.08
C LYS A 115 2.09 -4.64 -13.68
N TYR A 116 1.02 -5.17 -13.13
CA TYR A 116 0.48 -4.73 -11.84
C TYR A 116 0.30 -5.93 -10.93
N TYR A 117 0.71 -5.80 -9.67
CA TYR A 117 0.60 -6.86 -8.68
C TYR A 117 -0.06 -6.34 -7.42
N ARG A 118 -1.05 -7.07 -6.93
CA ARG A 118 -1.60 -6.89 -5.59
C ARG A 118 -0.75 -7.68 -4.63
N VAL A 119 -0.09 -7.00 -3.68
CA VAL A 119 0.68 -7.63 -2.61
C VAL A 119 -0.05 -7.39 -1.30
N ARG A 120 -0.52 -8.47 -0.69
CA ARG A 120 -1.23 -8.42 0.60
C ARG A 120 -0.31 -8.85 1.72
N TYR A 121 -0.21 -8.01 2.74
CA TYR A 121 0.46 -8.27 4.01
C TYR A 121 -0.62 -8.54 5.04
N ILE A 122 -0.75 -9.79 5.46
CA ILE A 122 -1.87 -10.27 6.28
C ILE A 122 -1.31 -10.77 7.61
N PRO A 123 -1.52 -10.03 8.73
CA PRO A 123 -1.25 -10.57 10.05
C PRO A 123 -2.14 -11.77 10.31
N VAL A 124 -1.56 -12.83 10.84
CA VAL A 124 -2.27 -14.09 11.11
C VAL A 124 -1.92 -14.62 12.48
N VAL A 125 -2.80 -15.43 13.07
CA VAL A 125 -2.47 -16.30 14.20
C VAL A 125 -1.88 -17.58 13.62
N PRO A 126 -0.64 -17.97 14.00
CA PRO A 126 -0.04 -19.21 13.51
C PRO A 126 -0.86 -20.44 13.91
N GLU A 127 -1.35 -21.18 12.93
CA GLU A 127 -2.14 -22.40 13.15
C GLU A 127 -1.26 -23.65 13.26
N SER A 128 -0.06 -23.61 12.68
CA SER A 128 0.86 -24.74 12.67
C SER A 128 2.31 -24.32 12.90
N THR A 129 3.07 -25.20 13.54
CA THR A 129 4.52 -25.03 13.79
C THR A 129 5.32 -24.90 12.49
N LYS A 130 4.86 -25.52 11.41
CA LYS A 130 5.55 -25.54 10.10
C LYS A 130 5.48 -24.22 9.36
N GLU A 131 4.45 -23.42 9.59
CA GLU A 131 4.21 -22.22 8.80
C GLU A 131 5.24 -21.11 9.08
N PHE A 132 5.58 -20.89 10.34
CA PHE A 132 6.52 -19.85 10.78
C PHE A 132 7.76 -20.41 11.49
N GLY A 133 7.91 -21.73 11.56
CA GLY A 133 9.06 -22.35 12.24
C GLY A 133 9.08 -22.18 13.76
N ILE A 134 7.92 -21.92 14.38
CA ILE A 134 7.77 -21.78 15.84
C ILE A 134 7.35 -23.10 16.49
N SER A 135 7.59 -23.26 17.80
CA SER A 135 7.12 -24.44 18.51
C SER A 135 5.60 -24.45 18.69
N GLY A 136 4.99 -25.63 18.89
CA GLY A 136 3.56 -25.74 19.18
C GLY A 136 3.17 -25.03 20.47
N ALA A 137 4.07 -25.03 21.47
CA ALA A 137 3.86 -24.33 22.74
C ALA A 137 3.82 -22.80 22.51
N ASP A 138 4.73 -22.26 21.69
CA ASP A 138 4.76 -20.82 21.38
C ASP A 138 3.54 -20.40 20.55
N ALA A 139 3.13 -21.22 19.57
CA ALA A 139 1.92 -20.98 18.78
C ALA A 139 0.68 -20.93 19.68
N LYS A 140 0.54 -21.90 20.60
CA LYS A 140 -0.56 -21.94 21.55
C LYS A 140 -0.53 -20.74 22.50
N LYS A 141 0.62 -20.41 23.07
CA LYS A 141 0.78 -19.25 23.95
C LYS A 141 0.36 -17.95 23.25
N TYR A 142 0.79 -17.76 21.99
CA TYR A 142 0.41 -16.61 21.18
C TYR A 142 -1.11 -16.57 20.92
N GLN A 143 -1.69 -17.71 20.56
CA GLN A 143 -3.14 -17.83 20.36
C GLN A 143 -3.92 -17.47 21.61
N ASP A 144 -3.49 -17.98 22.79
CA ASP A 144 -4.12 -17.67 24.06
C ASP A 144 -4.03 -16.16 24.39
N GLN A 145 -2.89 -15.51 24.09
CA GLN A 145 -2.71 -14.05 24.26
C GLN A 145 -3.66 -13.26 23.37
N ILE A 146 -3.77 -13.62 22.08
CA ILE A 146 -4.65 -12.93 21.13
C ILE A 146 -6.13 -13.13 21.49
N ASN A 147 -6.50 -14.31 22.00
CA ASN A 147 -7.87 -14.66 22.38
C ASN A 147 -8.28 -14.13 23.77
N ALA A 148 -7.33 -13.67 24.59
CA ALA A 148 -7.64 -13.13 25.93
C ALA A 148 -8.42 -11.82 25.91
N GLY A 149 -8.55 -11.18 24.74
CA GLY A 149 -9.30 -9.94 24.53
C GLY A 149 -9.83 -9.82 23.10
N VAL A 150 -10.33 -8.63 22.75
CA VAL A 150 -10.74 -8.31 21.37
C VAL A 150 -9.52 -7.73 20.66
N THR A 151 -8.84 -8.55 19.84
CA THR A 151 -7.70 -8.11 19.04
C THR A 151 -8.10 -7.96 17.57
N VAL A 152 -7.97 -6.75 17.02
CA VAL A 152 -8.22 -6.47 15.61
C VAL A 152 -6.89 -6.47 14.86
N MET A 153 -6.71 -7.45 13.98
CA MET A 153 -5.54 -7.54 13.11
C MET A 153 -5.89 -7.02 11.71
N SER A 154 -5.34 -5.87 11.33
CA SER A 154 -5.59 -5.27 10.02
C SER A 154 -4.50 -5.68 9.03
N GLY A 155 -4.90 -6.25 7.88
CA GLY A 155 -4.04 -6.51 6.74
C GLY A 155 -4.06 -5.35 5.75
N TYR A 156 -3.01 -5.27 4.91
CA TYR A 156 -2.87 -4.24 3.89
C TYR A 156 -2.67 -4.84 2.51
N GLY A 157 -3.40 -4.29 1.52
CA GLY A 157 -3.18 -4.58 0.11
C GLY A 157 -2.44 -3.42 -0.55
N THR A 158 -1.22 -3.66 -1.02
CA THR A 158 -0.44 -2.68 -1.78
C THR A 158 -0.44 -3.03 -3.25
N ILE A 159 -0.19 -2.05 -4.11
CA ILE A 159 -0.04 -2.25 -5.55
C ILE A 159 1.43 -2.01 -5.91
N VAL A 160 2.04 -2.98 -6.57
CA VAL A 160 3.36 -2.84 -7.18
C VAL A 160 3.19 -2.79 -8.68
N THR A 161 3.57 -1.67 -9.26
CA THR A 161 3.61 -1.46 -10.71
C THR A 161 5.01 -1.75 -11.20
N VAL A 162 5.15 -2.73 -12.08
CA VAL A 162 6.41 -3.07 -12.74
C VAL A 162 6.44 -2.40 -14.09
N GLN A 163 7.30 -1.39 -14.24
CA GLN A 163 7.44 -0.63 -15.48
C GLN A 163 8.04 -1.48 -16.61
N PRO A 164 7.70 -1.21 -17.88
CA PRO A 164 8.34 -1.87 -19.02
C PRO A 164 9.82 -1.49 -19.12
N ASP A 165 10.61 -2.28 -19.85
CA ASP A 165 12.05 -2.00 -20.03
C ASP A 165 12.29 -0.70 -20.83
N ASN A 166 11.49 -0.44 -21.86
CA ASN A 166 11.54 0.78 -22.67
C ASN A 166 10.43 1.76 -22.26
N VAL A 167 10.60 2.43 -21.13
CA VAL A 167 9.65 3.41 -20.62
C VAL A 167 9.54 4.63 -21.53
N ARG A 168 8.30 4.96 -21.94
CA ARG A 168 7.98 6.19 -22.65
C ARG A 168 6.81 6.88 -21.95
N PHE A 169 7.08 8.05 -21.42
CA PHE A 169 6.04 8.94 -20.89
C PHE A 169 5.57 9.89 -21.97
N ASP A 170 4.25 9.99 -22.17
CA ASP A 170 3.56 10.88 -23.09
C ASP A 170 2.22 11.27 -22.47
N THR A 171 2.24 12.26 -21.60
CA THR A 171 1.05 12.76 -20.92
C THR A 171 0.55 14.04 -21.61
N ARG A 172 -0.69 14.02 -22.10
CA ARG A 172 -1.36 15.17 -22.69
C ARG A 172 -2.36 15.75 -21.71
N ILE A 173 -2.26 17.05 -21.54
CA ILE A 173 -3.10 17.82 -20.64
C ILE A 173 -3.90 18.80 -21.48
N SER A 174 -5.21 18.82 -21.26
CA SER A 174 -6.13 19.79 -21.89
C SER A 174 -7.19 20.23 -20.88
N GLY A 175 -7.96 21.22 -21.25
CA GLY A 175 -8.90 21.89 -20.37
C GLY A 175 -8.34 23.21 -19.85
N SER A 176 -9.22 24.06 -19.35
CA SER A 176 -8.90 25.37 -18.79
C SER A 176 -9.89 25.74 -17.69
N GLY A 177 -9.45 26.57 -16.76
CA GLY A 177 -10.28 27.00 -15.63
C GLY A 177 -10.74 25.80 -14.80
N ASN A 178 -12.04 25.56 -14.76
CA ASN A 178 -12.65 24.50 -13.95
C ASN A 178 -12.63 23.11 -14.60
N GLN A 179 -12.16 22.98 -15.85
CA GLN A 179 -12.07 21.70 -16.54
C GLN A 179 -10.63 21.20 -16.60
N LEU A 180 -10.45 19.91 -16.37
CA LEU A 180 -9.18 19.23 -16.47
C LEU A 180 -9.38 17.88 -17.18
N SER A 181 -8.57 17.66 -18.22
CA SER A 181 -8.43 16.37 -18.87
C SER A 181 -6.96 16.01 -18.97
N VAL A 182 -6.59 14.84 -18.44
CA VAL A 182 -5.22 14.32 -18.49
C VAL A 182 -5.26 12.94 -19.12
N THR A 183 -4.59 12.76 -20.24
CA THR A 183 -4.53 11.48 -20.97
C THR A 183 -3.11 10.94 -20.98
N ASN A 184 -2.91 9.71 -20.59
CA ASN A 184 -1.63 9.01 -20.67
C ASN A 184 -1.53 8.23 -21.99
N HIS A 185 -0.79 8.76 -22.97
CA HIS A 185 -0.46 8.10 -24.24
C HIS A 185 0.86 7.30 -24.17
N GLY A 186 1.53 7.33 -23.01
CA GLY A 186 2.74 6.56 -22.76
C GLY A 186 2.48 5.07 -22.60
N ASN A 187 3.54 4.34 -22.25
CA ASN A 187 3.49 2.90 -21.95
C ASN A 187 3.77 2.57 -20.47
N ALA A 188 3.91 3.61 -19.64
CA ALA A 188 4.07 3.50 -18.20
C ALA A 188 3.07 4.40 -17.48
N SER A 189 2.63 3.98 -16.29
CA SER A 189 1.73 4.77 -15.44
C SER A 189 2.36 6.06 -14.98
N VAL A 190 1.55 7.11 -14.92
CA VAL A 190 1.90 8.41 -14.34
C VAL A 190 1.09 8.67 -13.08
N VAL A 191 1.60 9.50 -12.20
CA VAL A 191 0.90 9.87 -10.96
C VAL A 191 0.48 11.33 -11.05
N ILE A 192 -0.78 11.59 -10.76
CA ILE A 192 -1.30 12.94 -10.54
C ILE A 192 -1.45 13.08 -9.03
N ASP A 193 -0.44 13.70 -8.42
CA ASP A 193 -0.31 13.83 -6.98
C ASP A 193 -0.88 15.16 -6.49
N GLY A 194 -1.53 15.12 -5.32
CA GLY A 194 -2.07 16.31 -4.71
C GLY A 194 -3.15 17.01 -5.55
N LEU A 195 -3.88 16.25 -6.39
CA LEU A 195 -4.95 16.81 -7.23
C LEU A 195 -6.07 17.38 -6.35
N LYS A 196 -6.30 18.67 -6.47
CA LYS A 196 -7.32 19.40 -5.73
C LYS A 196 -7.89 20.53 -6.58
N SER A 197 -9.16 20.90 -6.35
CA SER A 197 -9.72 22.14 -6.88
C SER A 197 -9.60 23.25 -5.84
N CYS A 198 -9.26 24.45 -6.28
CA CYS A 198 -9.06 25.62 -5.43
C CYS A 198 -9.86 26.79 -6.00
N ASP A 199 -10.19 27.77 -5.15
CA ASP A 199 -10.64 29.08 -5.61
C ASP A 199 -9.50 29.75 -6.44
N ARG A 200 -9.82 30.82 -7.18
CA ARG A 200 -8.81 31.51 -8.01
C ARG A 200 -7.69 32.17 -7.21
N SER A 201 -7.96 32.49 -5.96
CA SER A 201 -6.96 33.04 -5.03
C SER A 201 -6.07 31.96 -4.39
N LEU A 202 -6.39 30.67 -4.60
CA LEU A 202 -5.69 29.50 -4.07
C LEU A 202 -5.70 29.41 -2.53
N THR A 203 -6.64 30.09 -1.89
CA THR A 203 -6.76 30.13 -0.42
C THR A 203 -7.67 29.02 0.11
N HIS A 204 -8.70 28.64 -0.66
CA HIS A 204 -9.64 27.60 -0.27
C HIS A 204 -9.62 26.46 -1.28
N CYS A 205 -9.04 25.34 -0.87
CA CYS A 205 -8.93 24.12 -1.70
C CYS A 205 -9.70 22.97 -1.09
N ASP A 206 -10.20 22.08 -1.95
CA ASP A 206 -10.74 20.80 -1.53
C ASP A 206 -9.64 19.85 -1.04
N ASN A 207 -10.04 18.71 -0.44
CA ASN A 207 -9.08 17.68 -0.06
C ASN A 207 -8.33 17.17 -1.29
N ALA A 208 -7.02 17.07 -1.15
CA ALA A 208 -6.15 16.56 -2.20
C ALA A 208 -6.31 15.05 -2.37
N VAL A 209 -6.30 14.58 -3.61
CA VAL A 209 -6.31 13.16 -3.95
C VAL A 209 -5.11 12.79 -4.81
N ILE A 210 -4.75 11.50 -4.79
CA ILE A 210 -3.71 10.94 -5.65
C ILE A 210 -4.37 10.02 -6.67
N VAL A 211 -4.07 10.22 -7.95
CA VAL A 211 -4.59 9.40 -9.04
C VAL A 211 -3.44 8.71 -9.77
N GLN A 212 -3.53 7.37 -9.87
CA GLN A 212 -2.63 6.55 -10.66
C GLN A 212 -3.23 6.41 -12.07
N LEU A 213 -2.64 7.05 -13.07
CA LEU A 213 -3.17 7.06 -14.43
C LEU A 213 -2.37 6.10 -15.32
N ARG A 214 -2.97 4.93 -15.58
CA ARG A 214 -2.37 3.86 -16.38
C ARG A 214 -2.27 4.24 -17.87
N PRO A 215 -1.40 3.57 -18.64
CA PRO A 215 -1.35 3.71 -20.10
C PRO A 215 -2.72 3.63 -20.77
N GLY A 216 -2.98 4.51 -21.71
CA GLY A 216 -4.22 4.57 -22.48
C GLY A 216 -5.44 5.09 -21.71
N LYS A 217 -5.30 5.56 -20.47
CA LYS A 217 -6.42 6.07 -19.66
C LYS A 217 -6.44 7.59 -19.66
N THR A 218 -7.66 8.13 -19.49
CA THR A 218 -7.93 9.57 -19.37
C THR A 218 -8.60 9.85 -18.02
N LEU A 219 -8.07 10.80 -17.30
CA LEU A 219 -8.72 11.42 -16.15
C LEU A 219 -9.46 12.68 -16.64
N GLN A 220 -10.75 12.76 -16.36
CA GLN A 220 -11.55 13.97 -16.57
C GLN A 220 -12.11 14.46 -15.24
N ARG A 221 -12.03 15.76 -15.00
CA ARG A 221 -12.58 16.44 -13.81
C ARG A 221 -13.18 17.77 -14.19
N THR A 222 -14.29 18.11 -13.57
CA THR A 222 -14.94 19.42 -13.67
C THR A 222 -15.24 19.91 -12.26
N ALA A 223 -14.78 21.11 -11.95
CA ALA A 223 -15.11 21.82 -10.72
C ALA A 223 -16.20 22.88 -10.95
N THR A 224 -16.58 23.66 -9.95
CA THR A 224 -17.44 24.82 -10.11
C THR A 224 -16.73 25.91 -10.96
N PRO A 225 -17.47 26.78 -11.67
CA PRO A 225 -16.88 27.68 -12.69
C PRO A 225 -15.80 28.65 -12.22
N ASP A 226 -15.80 28.98 -10.94
CA ASP A 226 -14.84 29.91 -10.29
C ASP A 226 -13.60 29.22 -9.71
N ARG A 227 -13.48 27.91 -9.90
CA ARG A 227 -12.38 27.10 -9.35
C ARG A 227 -11.39 26.67 -10.45
N VAL A 228 -10.17 26.37 -10.01
CA VAL A 228 -9.07 25.88 -10.85
C VAL A 228 -8.48 24.62 -10.23
N TRP A 229 -7.93 23.75 -11.08
CA TRP A 229 -7.25 22.54 -10.66
C TRP A 229 -5.78 22.79 -10.37
N GLN A 230 -5.27 22.22 -9.29
CA GLN A 230 -3.86 22.17 -8.94
C GLN A 230 -3.42 20.74 -8.69
N TYR A 231 -2.24 20.37 -9.15
CA TYR A 231 -1.67 19.04 -9.00
C TYR A 231 -0.19 19.00 -9.36
N THR A 232 0.48 17.93 -8.98
CA THR A 232 1.82 17.59 -9.43
C THR A 232 1.75 16.38 -10.36
N LEU A 233 2.16 16.53 -11.62
CA LEU A 233 2.36 15.40 -12.52
C LEU A 233 3.72 14.77 -12.24
N ILE A 234 3.73 13.43 -12.02
CA ILE A 234 4.94 12.63 -11.78
C ILE A 234 5.05 11.58 -12.88
N GLU A 235 6.13 11.67 -13.65
CA GLU A 235 6.52 10.76 -14.72
C GLU A 235 7.89 10.16 -14.41
N GLY A 236 7.92 8.95 -13.81
CA GLY A 236 9.15 8.40 -13.26
C GLY A 236 9.73 9.29 -12.16
N ASP A 237 10.94 9.77 -12.35
CA ASP A 237 11.61 10.67 -11.39
C ASP A 237 11.32 12.16 -11.65
N ARG A 238 10.64 12.50 -12.75
CA ARG A 238 10.30 13.88 -13.10
C ARG A 238 9.02 14.31 -12.41
N LYS A 239 9.05 15.49 -11.79
CA LYS A 239 7.90 16.11 -11.13
C LYS A 239 7.64 17.49 -11.73
N LYS A 240 6.39 17.79 -12.05
CA LYS A 240 5.97 19.08 -12.59
C LYS A 240 4.71 19.57 -11.89
N ASN A 241 4.79 20.72 -11.22
CA ASN A 241 3.62 21.37 -10.62
C ASN A 241 2.82 22.09 -11.72
N LEU A 242 1.52 21.85 -11.75
CA LEU A 242 0.63 22.30 -12.80
C LEU A 242 -0.66 22.88 -12.21
N SER A 243 -1.22 23.84 -12.98
CA SER A 243 -2.52 24.43 -12.68
C SER A 243 -3.32 24.59 -13.98
N SER A 244 -4.65 24.45 -13.90
CA SER A 244 -5.57 24.72 -15.00
C SER A 244 -5.94 26.21 -15.13
N SER A 245 -5.30 27.11 -14.38
CA SER A 245 -5.57 28.55 -14.39
C SER A 245 -5.06 29.29 -15.63
N LYS A 246 -4.45 28.56 -16.59
CA LYS A 246 -3.96 29.14 -17.87
C LYS A 246 -4.87 28.80 -19.01
#